data_09348e33d50a19ca9a0fffef4c1adef9
#
_entry.id   09348e33d50a19ca9a0fffef4c1adef9
#
_cell.length_a   1.000
_cell.length_b   1.000
_cell.length_c   1.000
_cell.angle_alpha   90.00
_cell.angle_beta   90.00
_cell.angle_gamma   90.00
#
_symmetry.space_group_name_H-M   'P 1'
#
loop_
_entity.id
_entity.type
_entity.pdbx_description
1 polymer ?
#
loop_
_entity_poly.entity_id
_entity_poly.type
_entity_poly.pdbx_seq_one_letter_code
_entity_poly.pdbx_strand_id
1 'polypeptide(L)'
;MRFVKKVKNMKNMISSWLNRLLYKAIMSLKIMDHLDFQMEGCSMTAKIAIVDKPIKADITDVADWFLLKGNMSNKKIQKLCYYAQAWSLTLLDQDIASHSEFEAWVHGLVNRTLYQVYDGYGWQELKITNREETMARMEKLFTPEQVEVLEAVWDTYGEYGADQLEALTHTELPWLEQRTGLGKFESSH
;
A
#
# COMPACT_ATOMS: atom_id res chain seq x y z
N MET A 1 -3.54 25.99 -6.38
CA MET A 1 -2.14 25.80 -5.90
C MET A 1 -1.83 24.37 -5.40
N ARG A 2 -2.76 23.68 -4.71
CA ARG A 2 -2.56 22.28 -4.20
C ARG A 2 -2.42 21.21 -5.30
N PHE A 3 -3.15 21.31 -6.40
CA PHE A 3 -3.09 20.36 -7.52
C PHE A 3 -1.73 20.31 -8.20
N VAL A 4 -1.09 21.48 -8.40
CA VAL A 4 0.25 21.58 -9.00
C VAL A 4 1.30 20.94 -8.10
N LYS A 5 1.18 21.06 -6.77
CA LYS A 5 2.08 20.43 -5.80
C LYS A 5 1.92 18.89 -5.82
N LYS A 6 0.68 18.38 -5.97
CA LYS A 6 0.35 16.96 -6.10
C LYS A 6 1.00 16.35 -7.35
N VAL A 7 0.85 17.00 -8.52
CA VAL A 7 1.46 16.55 -9.78
C VAL A 7 3.00 16.61 -9.72
N LYS A 8 3.56 17.61 -9.04
CA LYS A 8 5.02 17.75 -8.85
C LYS A 8 5.56 16.64 -7.94
N ASN A 9 4.86 16.31 -6.85
CA ASN A 9 5.26 15.19 -5.96
C ASN A 9 5.20 13.85 -6.69
N MET A 10 4.13 13.59 -7.46
CA MET A 10 4.00 12.37 -8.26
C MET A 10 5.09 12.26 -9.34
N LYS A 11 5.44 13.36 -10.01
CA LYS A 11 6.55 13.40 -10.98
C LYS A 11 7.90 13.14 -10.31
N ASN A 12 8.14 13.72 -9.14
CA ASN A 12 9.38 13.51 -8.39
C ASN A 12 9.49 12.05 -7.89
N MET A 13 8.39 11.46 -7.46
CA MET A 13 8.34 10.06 -7.04
C MET A 13 8.59 9.11 -8.22
N ILE A 14 7.94 9.33 -9.36
CA ILE A 14 8.15 8.55 -10.59
C ILE A 14 9.61 8.68 -11.04
N SER A 15 10.19 9.89 -11.00
CA SER A 15 11.58 10.14 -11.34
C SER A 15 12.56 9.42 -10.38
N SER A 16 12.27 9.46 -9.07
CA SER A 16 13.06 8.74 -8.06
C SER A 16 12.98 7.23 -8.26
N TRP A 17 11.80 6.71 -8.56
CA TRP A 17 11.57 5.30 -8.83
C TRP A 17 12.27 4.82 -10.12
N LEU A 18 12.17 5.59 -11.21
CA LEU A 18 12.90 5.32 -12.47
C LEU A 18 14.42 5.31 -12.25
N ASN A 19 14.95 6.24 -11.46
CA ASN A 19 16.37 6.28 -11.12
C ASN A 19 16.79 5.05 -10.30
N ARG A 20 15.94 4.55 -9.40
CA ARG A 20 16.20 3.32 -8.64
C ARG A 20 16.13 2.06 -9.48
N LEU A 21 15.16 1.97 -10.42
CA LEU A 21 15.12 0.87 -11.39
C LEU A 21 16.39 0.83 -12.24
N LEU A 22 16.81 2.00 -12.72
CA LEU A 22 18.05 2.13 -13.47
C LEU A 22 19.27 1.72 -12.64
N TYR A 23 19.33 2.17 -11.37
CA TYR A 23 20.39 1.77 -10.43
C TYR A 23 20.37 0.27 -10.13
N LYS A 24 19.20 -0.34 -9.88
CA LYS A 24 19.06 -1.79 -9.68
C LYS A 24 19.48 -2.58 -10.92
N ALA A 25 19.08 -2.13 -12.12
CA ALA A 25 19.48 -2.75 -13.38
C ALA A 25 21.01 -2.66 -13.59
N ILE A 26 21.63 -1.51 -13.30
CA ILE A 26 23.08 -1.31 -13.39
C ILE A 26 23.82 -2.19 -12.37
N MET A 27 23.28 -2.29 -11.14
CA MET A 27 23.87 -3.13 -10.10
C MET A 27 23.72 -4.62 -10.40
N SER A 28 22.58 -5.06 -10.95
CA SER A 28 22.39 -6.44 -11.42
C SER A 28 23.40 -6.80 -12.53
N LEU A 29 23.61 -5.88 -13.48
CA LEU A 29 24.63 -6.07 -14.53
C LEU A 29 26.04 -6.14 -13.95
N LYS A 30 26.38 -5.28 -12.98
CA LYS A 30 27.71 -5.33 -12.31
C LYS A 30 27.92 -6.57 -11.47
N ILE A 31 26.86 -7.14 -10.86
CA ILE A 31 26.95 -8.41 -10.13
C ILE A 31 27.15 -9.56 -11.10
N MET A 32 26.54 -9.53 -12.28
CA MET A 32 26.76 -10.54 -13.31
C MET A 32 28.20 -10.50 -13.86
N ASP A 33 28.77 -9.33 -14.07
CA ASP A 33 30.19 -9.21 -14.48
C ASP A 33 31.20 -9.68 -13.41
N HIS A 34 30.77 -9.76 -12.13
CA HIS A 34 31.62 -10.27 -11.03
C HIS A 34 31.42 -11.76 -10.75
N LEU A 35 30.35 -12.40 -11.26
CA LEU A 35 30.06 -13.82 -11.07
C LEU A 35 30.79 -14.71 -12.05
N ASP A 36 31.33 -14.19 -13.15
CA ASP A 36 32.08 -15.00 -14.17
C ASP A 36 33.55 -15.30 -13.79
N PHE A 37 34.03 -14.89 -12.62
CA PHE A 37 35.45 -15.03 -12.28
C PHE A 37 35.78 -16.00 -11.13
N GLN A 38 34.84 -16.78 -10.58
CA GLN A 38 35.19 -17.78 -9.55
C GLN A 38 34.35 -19.05 -9.63
N MET A 39 34.61 -19.88 -10.63
CA MET A 39 34.17 -21.28 -10.66
C MET A 39 35.34 -22.24 -10.87
N GLU A 40 36.27 -22.26 -9.93
CA GLU A 40 37.15 -23.45 -9.76
C GLU A 40 37.33 -23.73 -8.26
N GLY A 41 36.69 -24.80 -7.81
CA GLY A 41 37.08 -25.57 -6.63
C GLY A 41 36.51 -25.12 -5.28
N CYS A 42 35.24 -25.36 -5.02
CA CYS A 42 34.78 -25.55 -3.64
C CYS A 42 33.56 -26.48 -3.57
N SER A 43 33.73 -27.59 -2.86
CA SER A 43 32.60 -28.48 -2.49
C SER A 43 31.57 -27.71 -1.66
N MET A 44 30.47 -27.34 -2.29
CA MET A 44 29.35 -26.70 -1.60
C MET A 44 28.43 -27.75 -0.98
N THR A 45 28.58 -27.99 0.31
CA THR A 45 27.44 -28.42 1.12
C THR A 45 26.49 -27.24 1.20
N ALA A 46 25.49 -27.22 0.31
CA ALA A 46 24.41 -26.26 0.38
C ALA A 46 23.63 -26.52 1.68
N LYS A 47 23.86 -25.71 2.71
CA LYS A 47 22.84 -25.48 3.76
C LYS A 47 21.67 -24.84 3.08
N ILE A 48 20.64 -25.63 2.79
CA ILE A 48 19.32 -25.12 2.47
C ILE A 48 18.88 -24.36 3.72
N ALA A 49 19.09 -23.04 3.74
CA ALA A 49 18.35 -22.18 4.64
C ALA A 49 16.88 -22.42 4.31
N ILE A 50 16.12 -22.93 5.27
CA ILE A 50 14.67 -22.93 5.20
C ILE A 50 14.35 -21.43 5.11
N VAL A 51 14.09 -20.95 3.89
CA VAL A 51 13.56 -19.61 3.68
C VAL A 51 12.15 -19.69 4.24
N ASP A 52 11.96 -19.25 5.48
CA ASP A 52 10.64 -18.99 6.01
C ASP A 52 9.91 -18.18 4.93
N LYS A 53 8.79 -18.74 4.45
CA LYS A 53 7.97 -18.06 3.44
C LYS A 53 7.69 -16.67 4.01
N PRO A 54 8.05 -15.58 3.32
CA PRO A 54 7.89 -14.26 3.87
C PRO A 54 6.43 -14.10 4.31
N ILE A 55 6.22 -13.75 5.56
CA ILE A 55 4.87 -13.48 6.10
C ILE A 55 4.33 -12.33 5.25
N LYS A 56 3.33 -12.63 4.41
CA LYS A 56 2.71 -11.61 3.56
C LYS A 56 1.85 -10.73 4.46
N ALA A 57 2.03 -9.41 4.36
CA ALA A 57 1.18 -8.45 5.04
C ALA A 57 -0.30 -8.66 4.67
N ASP A 58 -1.19 -8.45 5.61
CA ASP A 58 -2.65 -8.38 5.40
C ASP A 58 -3.10 -6.94 5.24
N ILE A 59 -4.29 -6.70 4.70
CA ILE A 59 -4.83 -5.34 4.55
C ILE A 59 -5.01 -4.64 5.91
N THR A 60 -5.19 -5.37 6.99
CA THR A 60 -5.22 -4.84 8.35
C THR A 60 -3.86 -4.31 8.80
N ASP A 61 -2.76 -4.88 8.32
CA ASP A 61 -1.41 -4.36 8.58
C ASP A 61 -1.18 -3.03 7.86
N VAL A 62 -1.74 -2.87 6.65
CA VAL A 62 -1.74 -1.58 5.93
C VAL A 62 -2.52 -0.52 6.71
N ALA A 63 -3.67 -0.88 7.26
CA ALA A 63 -4.46 0.01 8.11
C ALA A 63 -3.70 0.40 9.38
N ASP A 64 -3.07 -0.56 10.06
CA ASP A 64 -2.25 -0.32 11.24
C ASP A 64 -1.05 0.58 10.94
N TRP A 65 -0.44 0.43 9.78
CA TRP A 65 0.64 1.33 9.34
C TRP A 65 0.17 2.79 9.26
N PHE A 66 -1.01 3.05 8.69
CA PHE A 66 -1.58 4.41 8.67
C PHE A 66 -1.99 4.89 10.06
N LEU A 67 -2.52 4.00 10.91
CA LEU A 67 -2.86 4.33 12.30
C LEU A 67 -1.64 4.68 13.15
N LEU A 68 -0.44 4.21 12.81
CA LEU A 68 0.82 4.68 13.40
C LEU A 68 1.11 6.16 13.08
N LYS A 69 0.57 6.71 11.99
CA LYS A 69 0.70 8.13 11.67
C LYS A 69 -0.26 9.02 12.44
N GLY A 70 -1.41 8.50 12.86
CA GLY A 70 -2.40 9.22 13.66
C GLY A 70 -3.73 8.49 13.77
N ASN A 71 -4.52 8.85 14.77
CA ASN A 71 -5.86 8.33 14.93
C ASN A 71 -6.77 8.83 13.79
N MET A 72 -7.66 7.99 13.30
CA MET A 72 -8.58 8.37 12.25
C MET A 72 -9.81 7.46 12.18
N SER A 73 -10.86 7.93 11.52
CA SER A 73 -12.09 7.16 11.34
C SER A 73 -11.90 5.97 10.41
N ASN A 74 -12.73 4.93 10.57
CA ASN A 74 -12.79 3.78 9.66
C ASN A 74 -12.93 4.23 8.20
N LYS A 75 -13.81 5.21 7.91
CA LYS A 75 -14.01 5.77 6.57
C LYS A 75 -12.69 6.29 5.96
N LYS A 76 -11.85 7.01 6.73
CA LYS A 76 -10.57 7.52 6.26
C LYS A 76 -9.59 6.39 6.00
N ILE A 77 -9.48 5.41 6.89
CA ILE A 77 -8.63 4.22 6.74
C ILE A 77 -8.95 3.46 5.46
N GLN A 78 -10.23 3.21 5.17
CA GLN A 78 -10.67 2.56 3.93
C GLN A 78 -10.08 3.24 2.69
N LYS A 79 -10.12 4.57 2.63
CA LYS A 79 -9.64 5.33 1.46
C LYS A 79 -8.12 5.34 1.36
N LEU A 80 -7.41 5.42 2.49
CA LEU A 80 -5.94 5.36 2.48
C LEU A 80 -5.45 3.96 2.05
N CYS A 81 -6.08 2.89 2.55
CA CYS A 81 -5.76 1.53 2.13
C CYS A 81 -6.06 1.30 0.63
N TYR A 82 -7.16 1.85 0.11
CA TYR A 82 -7.45 1.81 -1.32
C TYR A 82 -6.35 2.50 -2.14
N TYR A 83 -5.92 3.70 -1.76
CA TYR A 83 -4.84 4.39 -2.46
C TYR A 83 -3.51 3.64 -2.34
N ALA A 84 -3.22 3.01 -1.20
CA ALA A 84 -2.03 2.17 -1.03
C ALA A 84 -2.02 0.99 -2.01
N GLN A 85 -3.16 0.30 -2.15
CA GLN A 85 -3.32 -0.78 -3.12
C GLN A 85 -3.18 -0.28 -4.57
N ALA A 86 -3.89 0.78 -4.93
CA ALA A 86 -3.84 1.33 -6.29
C ALA A 86 -2.43 1.81 -6.69
N TRP A 87 -1.69 2.41 -5.76
CA TRP A 87 -0.34 2.86 -6.02
C TRP A 87 0.66 1.71 -6.04
N SER A 88 0.49 0.68 -5.20
CA SER A 88 1.33 -0.52 -5.22
C SER A 88 1.20 -1.26 -6.54
N LEU A 89 -0.03 -1.48 -7.03
CA LEU A 89 -0.27 -2.06 -8.35
C LEU A 89 0.36 -1.24 -9.48
N THR A 90 0.26 0.09 -9.40
CA THR A 90 0.77 0.97 -10.46
C THR A 90 2.30 1.09 -10.45
N LEU A 91 2.93 1.12 -9.28
CA LEU A 91 4.35 1.42 -9.11
C LEU A 91 5.22 0.18 -8.94
N LEU A 92 4.67 -0.87 -8.34
CA LEU A 92 5.40 -2.09 -7.99
C LEU A 92 4.89 -3.32 -8.76
N ASP A 93 3.78 -3.20 -9.49
CA ASP A 93 3.10 -4.30 -10.19
C ASP A 93 2.77 -5.48 -9.24
N GLN A 94 2.38 -5.16 -8.02
CA GLN A 94 2.01 -6.15 -7.00
C GLN A 94 1.00 -5.60 -6.00
N ASP A 95 0.24 -6.50 -5.37
CA ASP A 95 -0.62 -6.16 -4.24
C ASP A 95 0.21 -5.67 -3.07
N ILE A 96 -0.28 -4.62 -2.38
CA ILE A 96 0.37 -4.12 -1.16
C ILE A 96 0.29 -5.15 -0.02
N ALA A 97 -0.79 -5.91 0.03
CA ALA A 97 -1.07 -6.92 1.06
C ALA A 97 -2.03 -7.99 0.51
N SER A 98 -2.31 -9.04 1.31
CA SER A 98 -3.43 -9.95 1.07
C SER A 98 -4.77 -9.27 1.43
N HIS A 99 -5.88 -9.80 0.90
CA HIS A 99 -7.24 -9.29 1.09
C HIS A 99 -7.39 -7.80 0.74
N SER A 100 -6.70 -7.35 -0.32
CA SER A 100 -6.67 -5.96 -0.77
C SER A 100 -7.68 -5.63 -1.87
N GLU A 101 -8.74 -6.44 -2.02
CA GLU A 101 -9.85 -6.20 -2.94
C GLU A 101 -10.78 -5.13 -2.37
N PHE A 102 -11.32 -4.28 -3.26
CA PHE A 102 -12.22 -3.19 -2.89
C PHE A 102 -13.51 -3.24 -3.69
N GLU A 103 -14.63 -2.98 -3.01
CA GLU A 103 -15.98 -2.90 -3.55
C GLU A 103 -16.44 -1.43 -3.63
N ALA A 104 -17.24 -1.08 -4.63
CA ALA A 104 -17.78 0.27 -4.78
C ALA A 104 -19.10 0.44 -4.02
N TRP A 105 -19.02 0.89 -2.78
CA TRP A 105 -20.17 1.18 -1.93
C TRP A 105 -20.62 2.64 -2.09
N VAL A 106 -21.78 2.98 -1.50
CA VAL A 106 -22.33 4.33 -1.55
C VAL A 106 -21.38 5.41 -1.00
N HIS A 107 -20.57 5.05 0.00
CA HIS A 107 -19.57 5.94 0.61
C HIS A 107 -18.14 5.73 0.04
N GLY A 108 -18.05 5.29 -1.21
CA GLY A 108 -16.80 5.10 -1.92
C GLY A 108 -16.28 3.67 -1.85
N LEU A 109 -15.02 3.49 -2.22
CA LEU A 109 -14.38 2.17 -2.24
C LEU A 109 -14.13 1.64 -0.83
N VAL A 110 -14.56 0.41 -0.56
CA VAL A 110 -14.55 -0.25 0.75
C VAL A 110 -13.94 -1.64 0.64
N ASN A 111 -13.01 -1.95 1.51
CA ASN A 111 -12.51 -3.29 1.71
C ASN A 111 -13.36 -4.00 2.77
N ARG A 112 -13.92 -5.16 2.42
CA ARG A 112 -14.85 -5.89 3.28
C ARG A 112 -14.18 -6.42 4.56
N THR A 113 -12.94 -6.85 4.50
CA THR A 113 -12.18 -7.32 5.67
C THR A 113 -12.00 -6.20 6.69
N LEU A 114 -11.54 -5.02 6.25
CA LEU A 114 -11.42 -3.85 7.12
C LEU A 114 -12.78 -3.40 7.69
N TYR A 115 -13.83 -3.47 6.86
CA TYR A 115 -15.17 -3.13 7.32
C TYR A 115 -15.60 -4.04 8.48
N GLN A 116 -15.41 -5.36 8.34
CA GLN A 116 -15.75 -6.33 9.38
C GLN A 116 -14.93 -6.15 10.67
N VAL A 117 -13.63 -5.87 10.54
CA VAL A 117 -12.73 -5.66 11.69
C VAL A 117 -13.12 -4.41 12.47
N TYR A 118 -13.57 -3.36 11.79
CA TYR A 118 -13.86 -2.06 12.41
C TYR A 118 -15.34 -1.73 12.54
N ASP A 119 -16.24 -2.67 12.27
CA ASP A 119 -17.72 -2.45 12.30
C ASP A 119 -18.20 -1.94 13.65
N GLY A 120 -17.65 -2.44 14.76
CA GLY A 120 -18.04 -2.05 16.13
C GLY A 120 -17.63 -0.63 16.55
N TYR A 121 -16.79 0.06 15.78
CA TYR A 121 -16.28 1.40 16.15
C TYR A 121 -17.21 2.55 15.73
N GLY A 122 -18.14 2.32 14.79
CA GLY A 122 -19.05 3.37 14.30
C GLY A 122 -18.30 4.61 13.82
N TRP A 123 -18.54 5.75 14.45
CA TRP A 123 -17.90 7.04 14.15
C TRP A 123 -16.65 7.34 14.99
N GLN A 124 -16.27 6.42 15.89
CA GLN A 124 -15.10 6.62 16.75
C GLN A 124 -13.81 6.54 15.93
N GLU A 125 -12.80 7.25 16.39
CA GLU A 125 -11.46 7.14 15.81
C GLU A 125 -10.80 5.83 16.22
N LEU A 126 -10.25 5.15 15.24
CA LEU A 126 -9.39 4.00 15.42
C LEU A 126 -8.03 4.46 15.92
N LYS A 127 -7.40 3.64 16.76
CA LYS A 127 -6.09 3.93 17.33
C LYS A 127 -5.28 2.66 17.58
N ILE A 128 -3.97 2.77 17.51
CA ILE A 128 -3.05 1.70 17.88
C ILE A 128 -2.95 1.62 19.41
N THR A 129 -3.11 0.43 19.95
CA THR A 129 -3.01 0.19 21.39
C THR A 129 -1.54 0.00 21.83
N ASN A 130 -0.77 -0.80 21.09
CA ASN A 130 0.65 -1.05 21.33
C ASN A 130 1.50 -0.57 20.17
N ARG A 131 1.98 0.67 20.26
CA ARG A 131 2.71 1.32 19.17
C ARG A 131 4.05 0.64 18.87
N GLU A 132 4.81 0.26 19.88
CA GLU A 132 6.15 -0.33 19.70
C GLU A 132 6.07 -1.70 19.01
N GLU A 133 5.17 -2.56 19.48
CA GLU A 133 4.92 -3.88 18.88
C GLU A 133 4.45 -3.75 17.42
N THR A 134 3.54 -2.81 17.17
CA THR A 134 3.03 -2.58 15.81
C THR A 134 4.16 -2.10 14.89
N MET A 135 5.00 -1.17 15.32
CA MET A 135 6.16 -0.70 14.55
C MET A 135 7.12 -1.84 14.22
N ALA A 136 7.50 -2.66 15.22
CA ALA A 136 8.39 -3.80 15.02
C ALA A 136 7.79 -4.86 14.08
N ARG A 137 6.46 -4.99 14.03
CA ARG A 137 5.74 -5.85 13.10
C ARG A 137 5.80 -5.28 11.68
N MET A 138 5.55 -3.98 11.49
CA MET A 138 5.59 -3.31 10.18
C MET A 138 6.96 -3.41 9.52
N GLU A 139 8.04 -3.25 10.28
CA GLU A 139 9.43 -3.38 9.79
C GLU A 139 9.74 -4.78 9.21
N LYS A 140 9.05 -5.82 9.70
CA LYS A 140 9.21 -7.20 9.22
C LYS A 140 8.31 -7.55 8.04
N LEU A 141 7.16 -6.89 7.92
CA LEU A 141 6.11 -7.22 6.96
C LEU A 141 6.29 -6.50 5.63
N PHE A 142 6.69 -5.23 5.64
CA PHE A 142 6.78 -4.41 4.44
C PHE A 142 8.21 -4.29 3.94
N THR A 143 8.38 -4.43 2.62
CA THR A 143 9.66 -4.13 1.97
C THR A 143 9.92 -2.62 1.94
N PRO A 144 11.17 -2.18 1.77
CA PRO A 144 11.46 -0.75 1.64
C PRO A 144 10.64 -0.05 0.55
N GLU A 145 10.41 -0.72 -0.58
CA GLU A 145 9.62 -0.18 -1.69
C GLU A 145 8.14 -0.04 -1.32
N GLN A 146 7.59 -1.00 -0.59
CA GLN A 146 6.21 -0.92 -0.08
C GLN A 146 6.07 0.21 0.93
N VAL A 147 7.03 0.38 1.84
CA VAL A 147 7.05 1.50 2.78
C VAL A 147 7.07 2.83 2.05
N GLU A 148 7.85 2.97 0.97
CA GLU A 148 7.86 4.20 0.15
C GLU A 148 6.50 4.49 -0.48
N VAL A 149 5.78 3.46 -0.95
CA VAL A 149 4.41 3.63 -1.44
C VAL A 149 3.49 4.13 -0.33
N LEU A 150 3.55 3.51 0.85
CA LEU A 150 2.73 3.90 2.00
C LEU A 150 3.02 5.34 2.46
N GLU A 151 4.30 5.73 2.54
CA GLU A 151 4.70 7.11 2.87
C GLU A 151 4.20 8.11 1.81
N ALA A 152 4.35 7.79 0.54
CA ALA A 152 3.91 8.66 -0.55
C ALA A 152 2.38 8.84 -0.57
N VAL A 153 1.62 7.79 -0.24
CA VAL A 153 0.17 7.86 -0.05
C VAL A 153 -0.17 8.74 1.14
N TRP A 154 0.55 8.59 2.27
CA TRP A 154 0.35 9.43 3.43
C TRP A 154 0.65 10.90 3.15
N ASP A 155 1.78 11.20 2.52
CA ASP A 155 2.17 12.58 2.15
C ASP A 155 1.16 13.24 1.20
N THR A 156 0.49 12.44 0.37
CA THR A 156 -0.48 12.94 -0.61
C THR A 156 -1.87 13.13 -0.03
N TYR A 157 -2.31 12.18 0.79
CA TYR A 157 -3.71 12.07 1.23
C TYR A 157 -3.91 12.16 2.74
N GLY A 158 -2.85 12.08 3.53
CA GLY A 158 -2.93 12.02 5.00
C GLY A 158 -3.60 13.24 5.64
N GLU A 159 -3.48 14.42 5.05
CA GLU A 159 -4.12 15.65 5.54
C GLU A 159 -5.62 15.77 5.16
N TYR A 160 -6.10 14.95 4.20
CA TYR A 160 -7.50 15.01 3.80
C TYR A 160 -8.42 14.39 4.86
N GLY A 161 -9.57 15.03 5.10
CA GLY A 161 -10.65 14.45 5.88
C GLY A 161 -11.33 13.28 5.16
N ALA A 162 -12.06 12.46 5.92
CA ALA A 162 -12.75 11.29 5.37
C ALA A 162 -13.72 11.63 4.22
N ASP A 163 -14.47 12.73 4.35
CA ASP A 163 -15.42 13.18 3.34
C ASP A 163 -14.74 13.73 2.08
N GLN A 164 -13.57 14.35 2.24
CA GLN A 164 -12.77 14.80 1.10
C GLN A 164 -12.20 13.62 0.31
N LEU A 165 -11.76 12.57 1.00
CA LEU A 165 -11.28 11.34 0.34
C LEU A 165 -12.45 10.58 -0.32
N GLU A 166 -13.63 10.52 0.30
CA GLU A 166 -14.83 9.97 -0.32
C GLU A 166 -15.16 10.71 -1.62
N ALA A 167 -15.27 12.03 -1.56
CA ALA A 167 -15.55 12.84 -2.74
C ALA A 167 -14.50 12.65 -3.86
N LEU A 168 -13.24 12.43 -3.49
CA LEU A 168 -12.17 12.17 -4.44
C LEU A 168 -12.35 10.80 -5.11
N THR A 169 -12.58 9.74 -4.35
CA THR A 169 -12.78 8.39 -4.90
C THR A 169 -14.02 8.30 -5.79
N HIS A 170 -15.06 9.10 -5.55
CA HIS A 170 -16.26 9.16 -6.40
C HIS A 170 -16.02 9.78 -7.78
N THR A 171 -14.88 10.43 -8.00
CA THR A 171 -14.48 10.95 -9.32
C THR A 171 -13.59 9.99 -10.11
N GLU A 172 -13.22 8.85 -9.52
CA GLU A 172 -12.29 7.91 -10.12
C GLU A 172 -13.00 6.78 -10.88
N LEU A 173 -12.39 6.35 -11.99
CA LEU A 173 -12.97 5.33 -12.87
C LEU A 173 -13.35 4.03 -12.14
N PRO A 174 -12.53 3.48 -11.22
CA PRO A 174 -12.88 2.23 -10.56
C PRO A 174 -14.21 2.30 -9.80
N TRP A 175 -14.52 3.43 -9.15
CA TRP A 175 -15.80 3.61 -8.48
C TRP A 175 -16.93 3.87 -9.47
N LEU A 176 -16.71 4.76 -10.46
CA LEU A 176 -17.72 5.14 -11.45
C LEU A 176 -18.18 3.94 -12.27
N GLU A 177 -17.25 3.12 -12.77
CA GLU A 177 -17.54 1.96 -13.58
C GLU A 177 -18.31 0.89 -12.81
N GLN A 178 -17.88 0.58 -11.60
CA GLN A 178 -18.54 -0.41 -10.74
C GLN A 178 -19.90 0.04 -10.23
N ARG A 179 -20.17 1.34 -10.18
CA ARG A 179 -21.47 1.91 -9.79
C ARG A 179 -22.42 2.10 -10.96
N THR A 180 -21.96 1.91 -12.20
CA THR A 180 -22.82 2.09 -13.38
C THR A 180 -23.97 1.08 -13.38
N GLY A 181 -25.20 1.58 -13.38
CA GLY A 181 -26.43 0.76 -13.38
C GLY A 181 -26.87 0.25 -12.01
N LEU A 182 -26.13 0.54 -10.94
CA LEU A 182 -26.52 0.19 -9.57
C LEU A 182 -27.40 1.27 -8.93
N GLY A 183 -28.38 0.87 -8.12
CA GLY A 183 -29.18 1.77 -7.29
C GLY A 183 -28.35 2.45 -6.20
N LYS A 184 -28.88 3.53 -5.63
CA LYS A 184 -28.15 4.37 -4.65
C LYS A 184 -27.57 3.56 -3.47
N PHE A 185 -28.25 2.52 -3.01
CA PHE A 185 -27.88 1.72 -1.83
C PHE A 185 -27.41 0.30 -2.18
N GLU A 186 -27.26 -0.01 -3.46
CA GLU A 186 -26.66 -1.27 -3.90
C GLU A 186 -25.13 -1.18 -3.84
N SER A 187 -24.46 -2.26 -3.38
CA SER A 187 -23.00 -2.40 -3.46
C SER A 187 -22.61 -3.19 -4.70
N SER A 188 -21.46 -2.88 -5.28
CA SER A 188 -20.82 -3.78 -6.26
C SER A 188 -20.27 -5.00 -5.52
N HIS A 189 -20.45 -6.18 -6.08
CA HIS A 189 -19.86 -7.43 -5.60
C HIS A 189 -18.69 -7.83 -6.49
#